data_1e2e3e725dafacffcb6d942e1320123a
#
_entry.id   1e2e3e725dafacffcb6d942e1320123a
#
_cell.length_a   1.000
_cell.length_b   1.000
_cell.length_c   1.000
_cell.angle_alpha   90.00
_cell.angle_beta   90.00
_cell.angle_gamma   90.00
#
_symmetry.space_group_name_H-M   'P 1'
#
loop_
_entity.id
_entity.type
_entity.pdbx_description
1 polymer ?
#
loop_
_entity_poly.entity_id
_entity_poly.type
_entity_poly.pdbx_seq_one_letter_code
_entity_poly.pdbx_strand_id
1 'polypeptide(L)'
;MIFRHKTGSVTEELALIPPSKLAIENVSKSFRTSSGTVLALDRISLSVAEAEFVCLVGASGCGKSTLLNIIAGLEKPDSGTVLADGKPVTTPGRERLVMFQESALFPWLDVLGNVLFGLKLKPNLTNKDRLDVARYYLELVGLTRFERANIHELSGGMKQRVALARALAPNPRVLLMDEPFAALDALTREQLYGDLQNIWKSRRKTIVFVTHNVREAACLGDRVLLFSPHPGRIREEFPIDLPRPRDINSVDLAAYASRITHALKSFGQTEVSAVAK
;
A
#
# COMPACT_ATOMS: atom_id res chain seq x y z
N MET A 1 16.19 -44.87 36.78
CA MET A 1 15.71 -43.48 36.94
C MET A 1 16.48 -42.64 35.95
N ILE A 2 15.92 -42.46 34.74
CA ILE A 2 16.60 -41.82 33.60
C ILE A 2 15.80 -40.56 33.24
N PHE A 3 16.41 -39.40 33.46
CA PHE A 3 15.86 -38.11 33.08
C PHE A 3 15.93 -37.98 31.54
N ARG A 4 14.77 -37.97 30.86
CA ARG A 4 14.64 -37.53 29.48
C ARG A 4 14.54 -36.01 29.47
N HIS A 5 15.55 -35.32 28.95
CA HIS A 5 15.46 -33.92 28.56
C HIS A 5 14.46 -33.76 27.39
N LYS A 6 13.46 -32.93 27.63
CA LYS A 6 12.57 -32.41 26.60
C LYS A 6 13.34 -31.37 25.75
N THR A 7 13.82 -31.76 24.60
CA THR A 7 14.22 -30.85 23.53
C THR A 7 13.08 -30.81 22.50
N GLY A 8 12.10 -29.97 22.77
CA GLY A 8 11.01 -29.71 21.86
C GLY A 8 10.41 -28.37 22.19
N SER A 9 10.65 -27.33 21.40
CA SER A 9 9.70 -26.25 21.19
C SER A 9 10.19 -25.04 20.37
N VAL A 10 11.45 -24.97 19.95
CA VAL A 10 11.91 -23.79 19.16
C VAL A 10 11.64 -23.96 17.65
N THR A 11 11.54 -25.18 17.18
CA THR A 11 11.29 -25.49 15.75
C THR A 11 9.80 -25.47 15.37
N GLU A 12 8.90 -25.68 16.32
CA GLU A 12 7.44 -25.66 16.04
C GLU A 12 6.85 -24.25 16.03
N GLU A 13 7.40 -23.31 16.81
CA GLU A 13 6.96 -21.91 16.78
C GLU A 13 7.36 -21.16 15.50
N LEU A 14 8.46 -21.55 14.86
CA LEU A 14 8.89 -21.01 13.57
C LEU A 14 8.01 -21.46 12.39
N ALA A 15 7.25 -22.54 12.54
CA ALA A 15 6.36 -23.05 11.49
C ALA A 15 4.98 -22.36 11.44
N LEU A 16 4.65 -21.47 12.37
CA LEU A 16 3.36 -20.77 12.48
C LEU A 16 3.36 -19.36 11.85
N ILE A 17 4.51 -18.85 11.39
CA ILE A 17 4.56 -17.59 10.67
C ILE A 17 4.23 -17.89 9.21
N PRO A 18 3.09 -17.40 8.67
CA PRO A 18 2.77 -17.60 7.26
C PRO A 18 3.92 -17.03 6.40
N PRO A 19 4.27 -17.69 5.29
CA PRO A 19 5.35 -17.22 4.44
C PRO A 19 5.10 -15.77 4.03
N SER A 20 6.08 -14.89 4.29
CA SER A 20 5.96 -13.48 3.97
C SER A 20 5.86 -13.28 2.46
N LYS A 21 4.84 -12.53 2.02
CA LYS A 21 4.69 -12.12 0.62
C LYS A 21 5.76 -11.12 0.23
N LEU A 22 6.05 -10.19 1.15
CA LEU A 22 7.13 -9.22 1.05
C LEU A 22 7.98 -9.31 2.32
N ALA A 23 9.30 -9.35 2.16
CA ALA A 23 10.25 -9.17 3.24
C ALA A 23 11.18 -8.01 2.90
N ILE A 24 11.21 -7.01 3.75
CA ILE A 24 12.08 -5.85 3.69
C ILE A 24 13.07 -5.98 4.85
N GLU A 25 14.37 -6.01 4.57
CA GLU A 25 15.39 -6.33 5.54
C GLU A 25 16.47 -5.25 5.58
N ASN A 26 16.51 -4.46 6.67
CA ASN A 26 17.48 -3.41 6.96
C ASN A 26 17.68 -2.42 5.80
N VAL A 27 16.60 -2.07 5.11
CA VAL A 27 16.64 -1.16 3.95
C VAL A 27 16.95 0.26 4.39
N SER A 28 18.02 0.83 3.82
CA SER A 28 18.35 2.25 3.97
C SER A 28 18.49 2.92 2.60
N LYS A 29 18.14 4.22 2.55
CA LYS A 29 18.19 5.02 1.34
C LYS A 29 18.53 6.46 1.63
N SER A 30 19.50 7.00 0.87
CA SER A 30 19.89 8.41 0.90
C SER A 30 19.74 9.04 -0.48
N PHE A 31 19.48 10.32 -0.52
CA PHE A 31 19.46 11.11 -1.74
C PHE A 31 20.45 12.27 -1.66
N ARG A 32 21.16 12.53 -2.76
CA ARG A 32 22.00 13.71 -2.91
C ARG A 32 21.14 14.90 -3.32
N THR A 33 21.21 15.98 -2.56
CA THR A 33 20.55 17.25 -2.85
C THR A 33 21.58 18.35 -3.03
N SER A 34 21.16 19.52 -3.49
CA SER A 34 22.04 20.71 -3.58
C SER A 34 22.60 21.14 -2.22
N SER A 35 21.91 20.82 -1.13
CA SER A 35 22.29 21.16 0.26
C SER A 35 23.03 20.03 0.99
N GLY A 36 23.29 18.89 0.34
CA GLY A 36 24.01 17.76 0.94
C GLY A 36 23.29 16.42 0.74
N THR A 37 23.68 15.42 1.53
CA THR A 37 23.05 14.09 1.51
C THR A 37 21.97 14.00 2.56
N VAL A 38 20.76 13.62 2.16
CA VAL A 38 19.60 13.40 3.03
C VAL A 38 19.33 11.92 3.17
N LEU A 39 19.39 11.39 4.39
CA LEU A 39 19.00 10.01 4.71
C LEU A 39 17.47 9.95 4.76
N ALA A 40 16.84 9.35 3.73
CA ALA A 40 15.40 9.24 3.61
C ALA A 40 14.83 8.05 4.41
N LEU A 41 15.53 6.90 4.39
CA LEU A 41 15.15 5.68 5.12
C LEU A 41 16.36 5.15 5.89
N ASP A 42 16.15 4.72 7.14
CA ASP A 42 17.19 4.17 7.98
C ASP A 42 16.79 2.80 8.54
N ARG A 43 17.39 1.75 8.01
CA ARG A 43 17.30 0.34 8.44
C ARG A 43 15.84 -0.14 8.61
N ILE A 44 15.00 0.11 7.60
CA ILE A 44 13.63 -0.37 7.60
C ILE A 44 13.61 -1.89 7.50
N SER A 45 12.95 -2.53 8.45
CA SER A 45 12.64 -3.96 8.41
C SER A 45 11.14 -4.17 8.59
N LEU A 46 10.51 -4.92 7.68
CA LEU A 46 9.08 -5.15 7.62
C LEU A 46 8.81 -6.45 6.86
N SER A 47 7.93 -7.28 7.40
CA SER A 47 7.34 -8.41 6.66
C SER A 47 5.86 -8.15 6.41
N VAL A 48 5.38 -8.52 5.23
CA VAL A 48 3.96 -8.44 4.84
C VAL A 48 3.51 -9.85 4.44
N ALA A 49 2.47 -10.36 5.08
CA ALA A 49 1.93 -11.67 4.79
C ALA A 49 1.13 -11.69 3.47
N GLU A 50 0.87 -12.88 2.94
CA GLU A 50 -0.03 -13.01 1.79
C GLU A 50 -1.45 -12.58 2.16
N ALA A 51 -2.09 -11.83 1.27
CA ALA A 51 -3.43 -11.27 1.45
C ALA A 51 -3.56 -10.30 2.64
N GLU A 52 -2.46 -9.77 3.15
CA GLU A 52 -2.45 -8.76 4.20
C GLU A 52 -2.59 -7.34 3.62
N PHE A 53 -3.31 -6.48 4.33
CA PHE A 53 -3.44 -5.06 4.04
C PHE A 53 -2.65 -4.26 5.08
N VAL A 54 -1.46 -3.77 4.72
CA VAL A 54 -0.59 -2.99 5.60
C VAL A 54 -0.66 -1.52 5.23
N CYS A 55 -0.90 -0.65 6.23
CA CYS A 55 -0.90 0.79 6.05
C CYS A 55 0.35 1.43 6.66
N LEU A 56 0.99 2.32 5.89
CA LEU A 56 2.13 3.13 6.34
C LEU A 56 1.66 4.56 6.60
N VAL A 57 1.78 5.03 7.84
CA VAL A 57 1.32 6.37 8.26
C VAL A 57 2.50 7.18 8.80
N GLY A 58 2.53 8.46 8.49
CA GLY A 58 3.56 9.38 8.98
C GLY A 58 3.49 10.72 8.27
N ALA A 59 4.28 11.69 8.71
CA ALA A 59 4.35 13.02 8.13
C ALA A 59 4.76 12.99 6.64
N SER A 60 4.39 14.04 5.89
CA SER A 60 4.85 14.20 4.51
C SER A 60 6.39 14.25 4.47
N GLY A 61 6.98 13.61 3.47
CA GLY A 61 8.43 13.56 3.29
C GLY A 61 9.19 12.59 4.19
N CYS A 62 8.54 11.80 5.09
CA CYS A 62 9.23 10.84 5.96
C CYS A 62 9.71 9.55 5.27
N GLY A 63 9.66 9.46 3.93
CA GLY A 63 10.23 8.32 3.19
C GLY A 63 9.24 7.21 2.81
N LYS A 64 7.94 7.30 3.10
CA LYS A 64 6.94 6.25 2.79
C LYS A 64 6.88 5.93 1.29
N SER A 65 6.79 6.96 0.44
CA SER A 65 6.81 6.81 -1.02
C SER A 65 8.14 6.27 -1.52
N THR A 66 9.25 6.62 -0.88
CA THR A 66 10.58 6.05 -1.18
C THR A 66 10.60 4.55 -0.90
N LEU A 67 10.08 4.12 0.26
CA LEU A 67 9.98 2.69 0.58
C LEU A 67 9.08 1.96 -0.42
N LEU A 68 7.94 2.55 -0.77
CA LEU A 68 7.02 1.98 -1.75
C LEU A 68 7.68 1.81 -3.12
N ASN A 69 8.46 2.81 -3.59
CA ASN A 69 9.21 2.73 -4.83
C ASN A 69 10.31 1.65 -4.79
N ILE A 70 10.96 1.45 -3.64
CA ILE A 70 11.94 0.37 -3.45
C ILE A 70 11.25 -1.00 -3.52
N ILE A 71 10.10 -1.18 -2.86
CA ILE A 71 9.30 -2.42 -2.93
C ILE A 71 8.83 -2.69 -4.37
N ALA A 72 8.49 -1.65 -5.12
CA ALA A 72 8.12 -1.76 -6.53
C ALA A 72 9.29 -2.18 -7.45
N GLY A 73 10.54 -1.93 -7.01
CA GLY A 73 11.74 -2.08 -7.83
C GLY A 73 12.01 -0.89 -8.75
N LEU A 74 11.35 0.25 -8.50
CA LEU A 74 11.54 1.52 -9.22
C LEU A 74 12.74 2.30 -8.68
N GLU A 75 13.12 2.05 -7.42
CA GLU A 75 14.26 2.66 -6.75
C GLU A 75 15.11 1.56 -6.11
N LYS A 76 16.43 1.71 -6.08
CA LYS A 76 17.34 0.76 -5.42
C LYS A 76 17.67 1.25 -4.02
N PRO A 77 17.64 0.38 -3.00
CA PRO A 77 18.17 0.73 -1.69
C PRO A 77 19.69 0.91 -1.73
N ASP A 78 20.24 1.73 -0.82
CA ASP A 78 21.70 1.86 -0.64
C ASP A 78 22.24 0.67 0.15
N SER A 79 21.43 0.12 1.07
CA SER A 79 21.74 -1.10 1.82
C SER A 79 20.46 -1.85 2.16
N GLY A 80 20.60 -3.11 2.56
CA GLY A 80 19.48 -4.01 2.83
C GLY A 80 18.92 -4.65 1.58
N THR A 81 17.87 -5.45 1.74
CA THR A 81 17.23 -6.20 0.65
C THR A 81 15.72 -6.14 0.74
N VAL A 82 15.07 -6.26 -0.42
CA VAL A 82 13.63 -6.50 -0.54
C VAL A 82 13.40 -7.80 -1.26
N LEU A 83 12.61 -8.69 -0.67
CA LEU A 83 12.22 -9.95 -1.27
C LEU A 83 10.70 -9.93 -1.53
N ALA A 84 10.30 -10.44 -2.68
CA ALA A 84 8.90 -10.73 -3.01
C ALA A 84 8.79 -12.21 -3.37
N ASP A 85 7.90 -12.94 -2.71
CA ASP A 85 7.82 -14.42 -2.82
C ASP A 85 9.20 -15.09 -2.64
N GLY A 86 10.02 -14.60 -1.69
CA GLY A 86 11.38 -15.09 -1.42
C GLY A 86 12.44 -14.74 -2.48
N LYS A 87 12.09 -13.96 -3.51
CA LYS A 87 13.02 -13.57 -4.59
C LYS A 87 13.40 -12.11 -4.46
N PRO A 88 14.69 -11.74 -4.66
CA PRO A 88 15.13 -10.34 -4.61
C PRO A 88 14.40 -9.46 -5.63
N VAL A 89 13.97 -8.30 -5.18
CA VAL A 89 13.39 -7.25 -6.03
C VAL A 89 14.52 -6.35 -6.53
N THR A 90 14.86 -6.49 -7.80
CA THR A 90 15.93 -5.69 -8.45
C THR A 90 15.41 -4.76 -9.53
N THR A 91 14.22 -5.04 -10.07
CA THR A 91 13.57 -4.31 -11.16
C THR A 91 12.05 -4.32 -10.97
N PRO A 92 11.30 -3.41 -11.62
CA PRO A 92 9.84 -3.48 -11.66
C PRO A 92 9.34 -4.80 -12.22
N GLY A 93 8.24 -5.30 -11.66
CA GLY A 93 7.62 -6.58 -12.04
C GLY A 93 6.11 -6.48 -12.18
N ARG A 94 5.52 -7.31 -13.04
CA ARG A 94 4.07 -7.34 -13.30
C ARG A 94 3.24 -7.79 -12.09
N GLU A 95 3.85 -8.48 -11.15
CA GLU A 95 3.23 -8.96 -9.92
C GLU A 95 3.12 -7.88 -8.84
N ARG A 96 3.87 -6.78 -8.98
CA ARG A 96 3.85 -5.62 -8.07
C ARG A 96 3.46 -4.38 -8.86
N LEU A 97 2.26 -3.89 -8.63
CA LEU A 97 1.72 -2.75 -9.34
C LEU A 97 1.62 -1.54 -8.42
N VAL A 98 2.05 -0.38 -8.91
CA VAL A 98 1.99 0.88 -8.17
C VAL A 98 0.81 1.71 -8.65
N MET A 99 0.03 2.21 -7.70
CA MET A 99 -0.94 3.28 -7.90
C MET A 99 -0.37 4.54 -7.24
N PHE A 100 -0.01 5.52 -8.05
CA PHE A 100 0.57 6.78 -7.60
C PHE A 100 -0.49 7.74 -7.07
N GLN A 101 -0.06 8.74 -6.32
CA GLN A 101 -0.92 9.79 -5.77
C GLN A 101 -1.70 10.52 -6.86
N GLU A 102 -1.02 10.89 -7.94
CA GLU A 102 -1.69 11.32 -9.16
C GLU A 102 -2.22 10.09 -9.91
N SER A 103 -3.43 10.18 -10.47
CA SER A 103 -4.05 9.06 -11.20
C SER A 103 -3.20 8.57 -12.39
N ALA A 104 -2.31 9.43 -12.90
CA ALA A 104 -1.36 9.16 -14.00
C ALA A 104 -2.01 8.39 -15.17
N LEU A 105 -3.25 8.76 -15.51
CA LEU A 105 -3.98 8.16 -16.63
C LEU A 105 -3.38 8.62 -17.96
N PHE A 106 -3.43 7.75 -18.95
CA PHE A 106 -2.98 8.07 -20.29
C PHE A 106 -3.99 9.01 -20.98
N PRO A 107 -3.67 10.30 -21.21
CA PRO A 107 -4.65 11.29 -21.70
C PRO A 107 -5.07 11.03 -23.15
N TRP A 108 -4.30 10.25 -23.90
CA TRP A 108 -4.60 9.85 -25.30
C TRP A 108 -5.45 8.58 -25.39
N LEU A 109 -5.83 7.96 -24.29
CA LEU A 109 -6.72 6.81 -24.21
C LEU A 109 -8.04 7.22 -23.54
N ASP A 110 -9.14 6.60 -23.96
CA ASP A 110 -10.41 6.65 -23.24
C ASP A 110 -10.33 5.84 -21.92
N VAL A 111 -11.41 5.84 -21.16
CA VAL A 111 -11.51 5.12 -19.88
C VAL A 111 -11.22 3.62 -20.07
N LEU A 112 -11.88 2.99 -21.06
CA LEU A 112 -11.69 1.57 -21.33
C LEU A 112 -10.26 1.27 -21.80
N GLY A 113 -9.70 2.11 -22.65
CA GLY A 113 -8.32 1.99 -23.14
C GLY A 113 -7.29 2.06 -22.01
N ASN A 114 -7.52 2.92 -21.01
CA ASN A 114 -6.68 2.98 -19.81
C ASN A 114 -6.69 1.66 -19.03
N VAL A 115 -7.86 1.06 -18.79
CA VAL A 115 -7.96 -0.21 -18.07
C VAL A 115 -7.39 -1.37 -18.89
N LEU A 116 -7.62 -1.37 -20.21
CA LEU A 116 -7.08 -2.38 -21.12
C LEU A 116 -5.56 -2.35 -21.25
N PHE A 117 -4.91 -1.21 -20.95
CA PHE A 117 -3.47 -1.05 -21.21
C PHE A 117 -2.63 -2.13 -20.54
N GLY A 118 -2.82 -2.37 -19.23
CA GLY A 118 -2.10 -3.42 -18.52
C GLY A 118 -2.45 -4.84 -18.97
N LEU A 119 -3.68 -5.05 -19.43
CA LEU A 119 -4.15 -6.34 -19.93
C LEU A 119 -3.54 -6.72 -21.30
N LYS A 120 -3.18 -5.72 -22.13
CA LYS A 120 -2.48 -5.97 -23.39
C LYS A 120 -1.11 -6.62 -23.20
N LEU A 121 -0.50 -6.43 -22.02
CA LEU A 121 0.79 -7.03 -21.67
C LEU A 121 0.68 -8.50 -21.23
N LYS A 122 -0.54 -9.06 -21.15
CA LYS A 122 -0.78 -10.48 -20.79
C LYS A 122 -0.95 -11.32 -22.06
N PRO A 123 0.03 -12.17 -22.42
CA PRO A 123 0.00 -12.91 -23.70
C PRO A 123 -1.12 -13.97 -23.73
N ASN A 124 -1.52 -14.49 -22.57
CA ASN A 124 -2.46 -15.61 -22.48
C ASN A 124 -3.94 -15.18 -22.52
N LEU A 125 -4.24 -13.89 -22.70
CA LEU A 125 -5.61 -13.38 -22.81
C LEU A 125 -5.94 -13.07 -24.26
N THR A 126 -7.09 -13.56 -24.73
CA THR A 126 -7.66 -13.11 -26.01
C THR A 126 -8.15 -11.66 -25.91
N ASN A 127 -8.43 -11.03 -27.05
CA ASN A 127 -9.00 -9.68 -27.05
C ASN A 127 -10.37 -9.63 -26.35
N LYS A 128 -11.16 -10.69 -26.49
CA LYS A 128 -12.45 -10.83 -25.81
C LYS A 128 -12.25 -10.88 -24.30
N ASP A 129 -11.36 -11.75 -23.81
CA ASP A 129 -11.09 -11.88 -22.37
C ASP A 129 -10.61 -10.56 -21.74
N ARG A 130 -9.74 -9.83 -22.46
CA ARG A 130 -9.27 -8.51 -22.02
C ARG A 130 -10.41 -7.51 -21.88
N LEU A 131 -11.33 -7.50 -22.85
CA LEU A 131 -12.50 -6.63 -22.83
C LEU A 131 -13.44 -6.97 -21.67
N ASP A 132 -13.73 -8.26 -21.49
CA ASP A 132 -14.61 -8.74 -20.44
C ASP A 132 -14.03 -8.41 -19.05
N VAL A 133 -12.72 -8.63 -18.85
CA VAL A 133 -12.02 -8.25 -17.60
C VAL A 133 -12.03 -6.73 -17.39
N ALA A 134 -11.75 -5.92 -18.42
CA ALA A 134 -11.75 -4.48 -18.28
C ALA A 134 -13.14 -3.93 -17.90
N ARG A 135 -14.19 -4.42 -18.55
CA ARG A 135 -15.57 -4.04 -18.23
C ARG A 135 -16.02 -4.47 -16.85
N TYR A 136 -15.63 -5.67 -16.43
CA TYR A 136 -15.86 -6.13 -15.05
C TYR A 136 -15.28 -5.14 -14.03
N TYR A 137 -14.03 -4.68 -14.22
CA TYR A 137 -13.43 -3.71 -13.28
C TYR A 137 -14.03 -2.31 -13.41
N LEU A 138 -14.50 -1.90 -14.59
CA LEU A 138 -15.24 -0.65 -14.75
C LEU A 138 -16.61 -0.69 -14.08
N GLU A 139 -17.29 -1.83 -14.12
CA GLU A 139 -18.54 -2.05 -13.37
C GLU A 139 -18.29 -1.99 -11.87
N LEU A 140 -17.23 -2.68 -11.40
CA LEU A 140 -16.86 -2.72 -9.98
C LEU A 140 -16.59 -1.32 -9.39
N VAL A 141 -16.05 -0.39 -10.19
CA VAL A 141 -15.81 1.00 -9.76
C VAL A 141 -16.94 1.96 -10.19
N GLY A 142 -18.06 1.45 -10.71
CA GLY A 142 -19.25 2.24 -11.07
C GLY A 142 -19.07 3.14 -12.29
N LEU A 143 -18.21 2.77 -13.23
CA LEU A 143 -17.87 3.60 -14.42
C LEU A 143 -18.28 2.99 -15.77
N THR A 144 -19.17 1.99 -15.79
CA THR A 144 -19.61 1.31 -17.03
C THR A 144 -20.12 2.27 -18.08
N ARG A 145 -20.91 3.30 -17.66
CA ARG A 145 -21.50 4.29 -18.58
C ARG A 145 -20.47 5.25 -19.19
N PHE A 146 -19.25 5.30 -18.62
CA PHE A 146 -18.17 6.18 -19.01
C PHE A 146 -17.05 5.47 -19.77
N GLU A 147 -17.26 4.22 -20.22
CA GLU A 147 -16.19 3.42 -20.84
C GLU A 147 -15.54 4.10 -22.07
N ARG A 148 -16.28 4.95 -22.77
CA ARG A 148 -15.84 5.68 -23.96
C ARG A 148 -15.49 7.15 -23.69
N ALA A 149 -15.63 7.62 -22.48
CA ALA A 149 -15.32 9.01 -22.13
C ALA A 149 -13.81 9.26 -22.20
N ASN A 150 -13.43 10.46 -22.62
CA ASN A 150 -12.06 10.92 -22.56
C ASN A 150 -11.67 11.27 -21.12
N ILE A 151 -10.40 11.13 -20.76
CA ILE A 151 -9.93 11.34 -19.39
C ILE A 151 -10.17 12.79 -18.91
N HIS A 152 -10.09 13.78 -19.78
CA HIS A 152 -10.33 15.19 -19.44
C HIS A 152 -11.79 15.50 -19.09
N GLU A 153 -12.76 14.68 -19.52
CA GLU A 153 -14.18 14.83 -19.21
C GLU A 153 -14.56 14.31 -17.81
N LEU A 154 -13.62 13.63 -17.13
CA LEU A 154 -13.85 13.00 -15.85
C LEU A 154 -13.56 13.93 -14.67
N SER A 155 -14.37 13.81 -13.58
CA SER A 155 -14.03 14.40 -12.28
C SER A 155 -12.78 13.76 -11.68
N GLY A 156 -12.17 14.38 -10.69
CA GLY A 156 -11.02 13.84 -9.96
C GLY A 156 -11.29 12.44 -9.37
N GLY A 157 -12.46 12.26 -8.75
CA GLY A 157 -12.91 10.98 -8.21
C GLY A 157 -13.09 9.91 -9.28
N MET A 158 -13.67 10.26 -10.44
CA MET A 158 -13.78 9.32 -11.55
C MET A 158 -12.42 8.92 -12.11
N LYS A 159 -11.47 9.86 -12.25
CA LYS A 159 -10.08 9.55 -12.65
C LYS A 159 -9.43 8.56 -11.69
N GLN A 160 -9.64 8.74 -10.38
CA GLN A 160 -9.08 7.85 -9.37
C GLN A 160 -9.70 6.45 -9.44
N ARG A 161 -11.01 6.35 -9.70
CA ARG A 161 -11.71 5.06 -9.93
C ARG A 161 -11.19 4.35 -11.19
N VAL A 162 -10.91 5.08 -12.28
CA VAL A 162 -10.27 4.52 -13.48
C VAL A 162 -8.87 4.01 -13.15
N ALA A 163 -8.07 4.79 -12.40
CA ALA A 163 -6.73 4.37 -11.98
C ALA A 163 -6.77 3.09 -11.12
N LEU A 164 -7.74 2.98 -10.21
CA LEU A 164 -7.96 1.77 -9.41
C LEU A 164 -8.33 0.57 -10.29
N ALA A 165 -9.28 0.73 -11.22
CA ALA A 165 -9.64 -0.32 -12.15
C ALA A 165 -8.45 -0.77 -13.02
N ARG A 166 -7.66 0.19 -13.55
CA ARG A 166 -6.42 -0.07 -14.30
C ARG A 166 -5.39 -0.83 -13.49
N ALA A 167 -5.26 -0.52 -12.19
CA ALA A 167 -4.33 -1.17 -11.30
C ALA A 167 -4.75 -2.60 -10.96
N LEU A 168 -6.04 -2.85 -10.81
CA LEU A 168 -6.58 -4.16 -10.42
C LEU A 168 -6.75 -5.12 -11.59
N ALA A 169 -7.09 -4.62 -12.79
CA ALA A 169 -7.40 -5.44 -13.96
C ALA A 169 -6.29 -6.42 -14.33
N PRO A 170 -4.99 -6.07 -14.29
CA PRO A 170 -3.91 -7.01 -14.53
C PRO A 170 -3.78 -8.11 -13.46
N ASN A 171 -4.57 -8.08 -12.40
CA ASN A 171 -4.55 -9.03 -11.30
C ASN A 171 -3.16 -9.16 -10.66
N PRO A 172 -2.55 -8.08 -10.15
CA PRO A 172 -1.25 -8.13 -9.49
C PRO A 172 -1.34 -8.97 -8.21
N ARG A 173 -0.22 -9.54 -7.75
CA ARG A 173 -0.12 -10.21 -6.46
C ARG A 173 0.00 -9.21 -5.31
N VAL A 174 0.75 -8.13 -5.56
CA VAL A 174 0.95 -7.03 -4.61
C VAL A 174 0.49 -5.73 -5.24
N LEU A 175 -0.32 -4.97 -4.52
CA LEU A 175 -0.76 -3.64 -4.89
C LEU A 175 -0.11 -2.62 -3.94
N LEU A 176 0.62 -1.69 -4.50
CA LEU A 176 1.31 -0.62 -3.80
C LEU A 176 0.57 0.68 -4.08
N MET A 177 0.06 1.35 -3.05
CA MET A 177 -0.79 2.53 -3.21
C MET A 177 -0.20 3.72 -2.45
N ASP A 178 0.14 4.78 -3.16
CA ASP A 178 0.73 5.99 -2.59
C ASP A 178 -0.30 7.11 -2.53
N GLU A 179 -0.84 7.38 -1.35
CA GLU A 179 -1.87 8.40 -1.05
C GLU A 179 -3.01 8.45 -2.10
N PRO A 180 -3.61 7.30 -2.48
CA PRO A 180 -4.45 7.21 -3.67
C PRO A 180 -5.74 8.03 -3.58
N PHE A 181 -6.15 8.46 -2.39
CA PHE A 181 -7.41 9.15 -2.17
C PHE A 181 -7.24 10.59 -1.66
N ALA A 182 -6.01 11.12 -1.65
CA ALA A 182 -5.70 12.44 -1.08
C ALA A 182 -6.46 13.59 -1.78
N ALA A 183 -6.66 13.50 -3.09
CA ALA A 183 -7.30 14.53 -3.91
C ALA A 183 -8.83 14.42 -4.00
N LEU A 184 -9.47 13.53 -3.22
CA LEU A 184 -10.90 13.27 -3.31
C LEU A 184 -11.69 14.02 -2.23
N ASP A 185 -12.93 14.38 -2.56
CA ASP A 185 -13.92 14.83 -1.57
C ASP A 185 -14.30 13.73 -0.58
N ALA A 186 -14.86 14.10 0.57
CA ALA A 186 -15.12 13.17 1.66
C ALA A 186 -16.07 12.03 1.27
N LEU A 187 -17.18 12.33 0.58
CA LEU A 187 -18.18 11.32 0.21
C LEU A 187 -17.63 10.31 -0.80
N THR A 188 -16.94 10.79 -1.83
CA THR A 188 -16.28 9.93 -2.83
C THR A 188 -15.23 9.03 -2.17
N ARG A 189 -14.49 9.57 -1.20
CA ARG A 189 -13.46 8.84 -0.46
C ARG A 189 -14.06 7.72 0.39
N GLU A 190 -15.11 7.99 1.16
CA GLU A 190 -15.79 6.98 1.98
C GLU A 190 -16.36 5.84 1.12
N GLN A 191 -16.94 6.16 -0.03
CA GLN A 191 -17.43 5.16 -0.97
C GLN A 191 -16.30 4.26 -1.49
N LEU A 192 -15.14 4.85 -1.83
CA LEU A 192 -13.97 4.09 -2.28
C LEU A 192 -13.35 3.21 -1.19
N TYR A 193 -13.46 3.58 0.08
CA TYR A 193 -13.03 2.69 1.18
C TYR A 193 -13.88 1.43 1.21
N GLY A 194 -15.20 1.55 1.05
CA GLY A 194 -16.11 0.42 0.95
C GLY A 194 -15.77 -0.48 -0.26
N ASP A 195 -15.61 0.15 -1.44
CA ASP A 195 -15.25 -0.54 -2.67
C ASP A 195 -13.93 -1.31 -2.51
N LEU A 196 -12.90 -0.66 -1.96
CA LEU A 196 -11.58 -1.28 -1.76
C LEU A 196 -11.61 -2.44 -0.76
N GLN A 197 -12.36 -2.31 0.35
CA GLN A 197 -12.55 -3.40 1.30
C GLN A 197 -13.26 -4.60 0.66
N ASN A 198 -14.29 -4.37 -0.17
CA ASN A 198 -15.00 -5.43 -0.89
C ASN A 198 -14.08 -6.12 -1.91
N ILE A 199 -13.30 -5.35 -2.66
CA ILE A 199 -12.29 -5.87 -3.60
C ILE A 199 -11.25 -6.72 -2.85
N TRP A 200 -10.71 -6.20 -1.75
CA TRP A 200 -9.73 -6.93 -0.94
C TRP A 200 -10.31 -8.23 -0.40
N LYS A 201 -11.53 -8.20 0.17
CA LYS A 201 -12.24 -9.39 0.69
C LYS A 201 -12.43 -10.46 -0.38
N SER A 202 -12.84 -10.06 -1.59
CA SER A 202 -13.13 -10.99 -2.69
C SER A 202 -11.87 -11.53 -3.38
N ARG A 203 -10.78 -10.74 -3.44
CA ARG A 203 -9.58 -11.04 -4.23
C ARG A 203 -8.37 -11.41 -3.39
N ARG A 204 -8.42 -11.20 -2.08
CA ARG A 204 -7.34 -11.53 -1.12
C ARG A 204 -5.97 -11.04 -1.60
N LYS A 205 -5.89 -9.74 -1.98
CA LYS A 205 -4.65 -9.12 -2.45
C LYS A 205 -3.78 -8.67 -1.30
N THR A 206 -2.47 -8.81 -1.46
CA THR A 206 -1.52 -8.16 -0.56
C THR A 206 -1.44 -6.69 -0.94
N ILE A 207 -1.68 -5.79 0.01
CA ILE A 207 -1.72 -4.34 -0.22
C ILE A 207 -0.76 -3.64 0.75
N VAL A 208 0.09 -2.77 0.20
CA VAL A 208 0.84 -1.78 0.98
C VAL A 208 0.29 -0.40 0.62
N PHE A 209 -0.26 0.27 1.59
CA PHE A 209 -1.01 1.51 1.43
C PHE A 209 -0.36 2.64 2.22
N VAL A 210 0.04 3.68 1.53
CA VAL A 210 0.61 4.89 2.13
C VAL A 210 -0.47 5.94 2.28
N THR A 211 -0.58 6.51 3.46
CA THR A 211 -1.47 7.64 3.73
C THR A 211 -0.93 8.50 4.88
N HIS A 212 -1.39 9.74 4.95
CA HIS A 212 -1.22 10.60 6.13
C HIS A 212 -2.48 10.63 7.01
N ASN A 213 -3.57 10.01 6.57
CA ASN A 213 -4.84 9.97 7.29
C ASN A 213 -4.93 8.71 8.16
N VAL A 214 -4.84 8.91 9.48
CA VAL A 214 -4.89 7.82 10.47
C VAL A 214 -6.21 7.05 10.45
N ARG A 215 -7.36 7.74 10.24
CA ARG A 215 -8.67 7.07 10.17
C ARG A 215 -8.77 6.15 8.96
N GLU A 216 -8.27 6.61 7.82
CA GLU A 216 -8.19 5.82 6.59
C GLU A 216 -7.34 4.56 6.82
N ALA A 217 -6.16 4.71 7.43
CA ALA A 217 -5.28 3.59 7.74
C ALA A 217 -5.93 2.56 8.67
N ALA A 218 -6.62 3.02 9.74
CA ALA A 218 -7.34 2.14 10.65
C ALA A 218 -8.56 1.47 10.00
N CYS A 219 -9.24 2.16 9.07
CA CYS A 219 -10.37 1.61 8.33
C CYS A 219 -9.95 0.48 7.38
N LEU A 220 -8.82 0.65 6.68
CA LEU A 220 -8.40 -0.23 5.59
C LEU A 220 -7.39 -1.29 6.03
N GLY A 221 -6.45 -0.96 6.93
CA GLY A 221 -5.32 -1.82 7.26
C GLY A 221 -5.66 -2.97 8.21
N ASP A 222 -5.01 -4.12 8.05
CA ASP A 222 -4.92 -5.14 9.10
C ASP A 222 -3.89 -4.72 10.16
N ARG A 223 -2.84 -4.00 9.70
CA ARG A 223 -1.83 -3.36 10.54
C ARG A 223 -1.54 -1.95 10.06
N VAL A 224 -1.29 -1.07 11.01
CA VAL A 224 -0.84 0.31 10.73
C VAL A 224 0.55 0.49 11.31
N LEU A 225 1.50 0.88 10.46
CA LEU A 225 2.89 1.14 10.81
C LEU A 225 3.14 2.64 10.84
N LEU A 226 3.63 3.16 11.97
CA LEU A 226 4.00 4.55 12.10
C LEU A 226 5.45 4.80 11.69
N PHE A 227 5.63 5.76 10.80
CA PHE A 227 6.93 6.24 10.36
C PHE A 227 7.33 7.50 11.14
N SER A 228 8.59 7.53 11.61
CA SER A 228 9.18 8.76 12.12
C SER A 228 9.43 9.74 10.98
N PRO A 229 9.46 11.05 11.24
CA PRO A 229 10.07 11.99 10.34
C PRO A 229 11.60 11.78 10.29
N HIS A 230 12.27 12.29 9.32
CA HIS A 230 13.69 12.29 8.98
C HIS A 230 14.73 11.76 10.01
N PRO A 231 15.36 10.61 9.77
CA PRO A 231 15.10 9.67 8.70
C PRO A 231 13.87 8.80 8.99
N GLY A 232 13.22 8.32 7.91
CA GLY A 232 12.10 7.41 8.04
C GLY A 232 12.52 6.11 8.72
N ARG A 233 11.88 5.79 9.84
CA ARG A 233 12.01 4.54 10.58
C ARG A 233 10.63 4.05 10.99
N ILE A 234 10.42 2.75 11.05
CA ILE A 234 9.21 2.20 11.67
C ILE A 234 9.38 2.34 13.19
N ARG A 235 8.47 3.06 13.85
CA ARG A 235 8.51 3.34 15.28
C ARG A 235 7.56 2.47 16.07
N GLU A 236 6.38 2.24 15.54
CA GLU A 236 5.34 1.51 16.24
C GLU A 236 4.41 0.83 15.23
N GLU A 237 3.83 -0.27 15.65
CA GLU A 237 2.91 -1.07 14.86
C GLU A 237 1.60 -1.26 15.64
N PHE A 238 0.47 -1.07 14.97
CA PHE A 238 -0.87 -1.21 15.51
C PHE A 238 -1.63 -2.28 14.73
N PRO A 239 -1.85 -3.47 15.27
CA PRO A 239 -2.82 -4.42 14.73
C PRO A 239 -4.23 -3.85 14.90
N ILE A 240 -5.08 -4.03 13.90
CA ILE A 240 -6.46 -3.56 13.88
C ILE A 240 -7.39 -4.77 13.88
N ASP A 241 -7.83 -5.18 15.07
CA ASP A 241 -8.67 -6.36 15.30
C ASP A 241 -10.17 -6.03 15.19
N LEU A 242 -10.55 -5.29 14.15
CA LEU A 242 -11.95 -4.99 13.84
C LEU A 242 -12.42 -5.79 12.63
N PRO A 243 -13.65 -6.34 12.67
CA PRO A 243 -14.21 -7.04 11.53
C PRO A 243 -14.42 -6.12 10.32
N ARG A 244 -14.36 -6.69 9.11
CA ARG A 244 -14.64 -5.97 7.86
C ARG A 244 -16.02 -6.36 7.29
N PRO A 245 -16.73 -5.46 6.58
CA PRO A 245 -16.33 -4.08 6.23
C PRO A 245 -16.36 -3.16 7.44
N ARG A 246 -15.37 -2.27 7.55
CA ARG A 246 -15.29 -1.26 8.61
C ARG A 246 -15.90 0.05 8.13
N ASP A 247 -16.72 0.66 8.99
CA ASP A 247 -17.21 2.03 8.77
C ASP A 247 -16.20 3.02 9.38
N ILE A 248 -15.72 3.96 8.56
CA ILE A 248 -14.76 4.99 8.98
C ILE A 248 -15.31 5.89 10.08
N ASN A 249 -16.63 5.97 10.22
CA ASN A 249 -17.33 6.79 11.21
C ASN A 249 -17.70 6.02 12.49
N SER A 250 -17.39 4.73 12.58
CA SER A 250 -17.70 3.92 13.77
C SER A 250 -16.90 4.35 15.00
N VAL A 251 -17.49 4.18 16.18
CA VAL A 251 -16.88 4.52 17.48
C VAL A 251 -15.62 3.67 17.73
N ASP A 252 -15.68 2.39 17.40
CA ASP A 252 -14.57 1.47 17.62
C ASP A 252 -13.36 1.87 16.77
N LEU A 253 -13.58 2.27 15.51
CA LEU A 253 -12.53 2.76 14.64
C LEU A 253 -11.96 4.09 15.13
N ALA A 254 -12.79 4.98 15.67
CA ALA A 254 -12.35 6.24 16.25
C ALA A 254 -11.41 6.03 17.44
N ALA A 255 -11.61 4.97 18.26
CA ALA A 255 -10.72 4.62 19.36
C ALA A 255 -9.33 4.21 18.84
N TYR A 256 -9.25 3.34 17.81
CA TYR A 256 -7.97 3.00 17.16
C TYR A 256 -7.29 4.24 16.58
N ALA A 257 -8.02 5.06 15.83
CA ALA A 257 -7.49 6.28 15.25
C ALA A 257 -6.96 7.26 16.29
N SER A 258 -7.62 7.38 17.45
CA SER A 258 -7.17 8.20 18.58
C SER A 258 -5.84 7.69 19.16
N ARG A 259 -5.69 6.38 19.40
CA ARG A 259 -4.45 5.76 19.89
C ARG A 259 -3.29 6.01 18.92
N ILE A 260 -3.49 5.75 17.63
CA ILE A 260 -2.48 5.96 16.59
C ILE A 260 -2.11 7.45 16.47
N THR A 261 -3.11 8.35 16.54
CA THR A 261 -2.86 9.80 16.49
C THR A 261 -2.07 10.28 17.71
N HIS A 262 -2.34 9.73 18.89
CA HIS A 262 -1.58 10.06 20.11
C HIS A 262 -0.12 9.64 19.96
N ALA A 263 0.15 8.42 19.50
CA ALA A 263 1.50 7.94 19.22
C ALA A 263 2.22 8.82 18.17
N LEU A 264 1.53 9.18 17.09
CA LEU A 264 2.10 10.05 16.05
C LEU A 264 2.51 11.44 16.60
N LYS A 265 1.70 12.02 17.50
CA LYS A 265 1.99 13.33 18.13
C LYS A 265 3.16 13.25 19.12
N SER A 266 3.29 12.17 19.88
CA SER A 266 4.38 11.99 20.85
C SER A 266 5.76 11.98 20.17
N PHE A 267 5.88 11.44 18.96
CA PHE A 267 7.13 11.46 18.19
C PHE A 267 7.52 12.87 17.72
N GLY A 268 6.56 13.71 17.32
CA GLY A 268 6.82 15.09 16.90
C GLY A 268 7.34 15.99 18.04
N GLN A 269 6.93 15.75 19.28
CA GLN A 269 7.36 16.54 20.43
C GLN A 269 8.77 16.18 20.92
N THR A 270 9.17 14.91 20.80
CA THR A 270 10.50 14.45 21.23
C THR A 270 11.62 15.00 20.34
N GLU A 271 11.36 15.21 19.05
CA GLU A 271 12.35 15.73 18.10
C GLU A 271 12.56 17.25 18.20
N VAL A 272 11.51 18.02 18.47
CA VAL A 272 11.63 19.49 18.70
C VAL A 272 12.51 19.76 19.93
N SER A 273 12.45 18.91 20.95
CA SER A 273 13.28 19.02 22.15
C SER A 273 14.73 18.58 21.95
N ALA A 274 15.03 17.77 20.92
CA ALA A 274 16.38 17.28 20.61
C ALA A 274 17.16 18.25 19.70
N VAL A 275 16.47 19.08 18.89
CA VAL A 275 17.08 20.09 17.99
C VAL A 275 17.32 21.42 18.74
N ALA A 276 16.70 21.62 19.90
CA ALA A 276 16.83 22.82 20.74
C ALA A 276 17.94 22.72 21.81
N LYS A 277 18.76 21.66 21.78
CA LYS A 277 19.97 21.50 22.60
C LYS A 277 21.20 21.37 21.68
#